data_7b6e9db9d8fb2544a6078876f2c0be06
#
_entry.id   7b6e9db9d8fb2544a6078876f2c0be06
#
_cell.length_a   1.000
_cell.length_b   1.000
_cell.length_c   1.000
_cell.angle_alpha   90.00
_cell.angle_beta   90.00
_cell.angle_gamma   90.00
#
_symmetry.space_group_name_H-M   'P 1'
#
loop_
_entity.id
_entity.type
_entity.pdbx_description
1 polymer ?
#
loop_
_entity_poly.entity_id
_entity_poly.type
_entity_poly.pdbx_seq_one_letter_code
_entity_poly.pdbx_strand_id
1 'polypeptide(L)'
;IQEETIKYVIDIANRKGIPVMWNCAPARAFDVSYIPKINILVLNEVEAGFLAGIQVENESDAEVAAKKLVDKGVGKVIITLGSKGAFVLTKTEKVSVTSFKVEAVDTTAAGDTFCGSFAVAIVEGKSLKDALQFASAAAAISVTRIGAQPSAPKREEIDAFLESHS
;
A
#
# COMPACT_ATOMS: atom_id res chain seq x y z
N ILE A 1 7.78 7.62 -14.35
CA ILE A 1 6.65 7.86 -15.28
C ILE A 1 6.31 9.33 -15.24
N GLN A 2 6.00 9.96 -16.40
CA GLN A 2 5.60 11.36 -16.49
C GLN A 2 4.22 11.58 -15.89
N GLU A 3 3.98 12.77 -15.32
CA GLU A 3 2.71 13.08 -14.64
C GLU A 3 1.52 13.03 -15.59
N GLU A 4 1.68 13.51 -16.81
CA GLU A 4 0.65 13.47 -17.85
C GLU A 4 0.21 12.03 -18.17
N THR A 5 1.15 11.08 -18.18
CA THR A 5 0.84 9.67 -18.39
C THR A 5 0.01 9.12 -17.23
N ILE A 6 0.36 9.47 -15.99
CA ILE A 6 -0.40 9.04 -14.81
C ILE A 6 -1.82 9.61 -14.87
N LYS A 7 -1.96 10.91 -15.13
CA LYS A 7 -3.26 11.58 -15.28
C LYS A 7 -4.11 10.92 -16.36
N TYR A 8 -3.52 10.65 -17.50
CA TYR A 8 -4.20 9.98 -18.63
C TYR A 8 -4.73 8.59 -18.23
N VAL A 9 -3.91 7.78 -17.57
CA VAL A 9 -4.30 6.44 -17.10
C VAL A 9 -5.43 6.52 -16.06
N ILE A 10 -5.32 7.44 -15.09
CA ILE A 10 -6.36 7.67 -14.08
C ILE A 10 -7.68 8.07 -14.75
N ASP A 11 -7.65 8.98 -15.72
CA ASP A 11 -8.85 9.44 -16.41
C ASP A 11 -9.51 8.33 -17.24
N ILE A 12 -8.73 7.48 -17.91
CA ILE A 12 -9.26 6.32 -18.63
C ILE A 12 -9.89 5.32 -17.66
N ALA A 13 -9.20 4.99 -16.59
CA ALA A 13 -9.69 4.05 -15.60
C ALA A 13 -11.04 4.52 -15.01
N ASN A 14 -11.10 5.80 -14.59
CA ASN A 14 -12.33 6.37 -14.04
C ASN A 14 -13.48 6.37 -15.05
N ARG A 15 -13.23 6.73 -16.31
CA ARG A 15 -14.26 6.68 -17.37
C ARG A 15 -14.80 5.27 -17.62
N LYS A 16 -13.97 4.25 -17.38
CA LYS A 16 -14.35 2.84 -17.55
C LYS A 16 -14.85 2.19 -16.27
N GLY A 17 -14.95 2.92 -15.15
CA GLY A 17 -15.33 2.36 -13.86
C GLY A 17 -14.31 1.38 -13.28
N ILE A 18 -13.03 1.47 -13.69
CA ILE A 18 -11.94 0.62 -13.20
C ILE A 18 -11.32 1.29 -11.98
N PRO A 19 -11.27 0.62 -10.82
CA PRO A 19 -10.63 1.16 -9.63
C PRO A 19 -9.13 1.43 -9.85
N VAL A 20 -8.66 2.57 -9.35
CA VAL A 20 -7.25 2.98 -9.42
C VAL A 20 -6.58 2.74 -8.08
N MET A 21 -5.55 1.90 -8.05
CA MET A 21 -4.59 1.82 -6.96
C MET A 21 -3.29 2.48 -7.39
N TRP A 22 -2.81 3.43 -6.60
CA TRP A 22 -1.57 4.15 -6.86
C TRP A 22 -0.59 4.01 -5.71
N ASN A 23 0.60 3.50 -6.01
CA ASN A 23 1.77 3.60 -5.15
C ASN A 23 2.59 4.82 -5.60
N CYS A 24 2.61 5.88 -4.78
CA CYS A 24 3.32 7.12 -5.09
C CYS A 24 4.78 7.06 -4.58
N ALA A 25 5.56 6.14 -5.13
CA ALA A 25 6.96 5.92 -4.80
C ALA A 25 7.89 6.31 -5.97
N PRO A 26 8.87 7.19 -5.79
CA PRO A 26 9.02 8.10 -4.64
C PRO A 26 7.94 9.18 -4.63
N ALA A 27 7.67 9.73 -3.44
CA ALA A 27 6.75 10.85 -3.30
C ALA A 27 7.23 12.06 -4.12
N ARG A 28 6.29 12.65 -4.82
CA ARG A 28 6.51 13.87 -5.61
C ARG A 28 5.27 14.77 -5.58
N ALA A 29 5.46 16.03 -5.87
CA ALA A 29 4.34 16.93 -6.09
C ALA A 29 3.45 16.37 -7.21
N PHE A 30 2.15 16.36 -6.98
CA PHE A 30 1.14 15.87 -7.90
C PHE A 30 -0.08 16.78 -7.86
N ASP A 31 -0.77 16.89 -8.97
CA ASP A 31 -1.98 17.69 -9.07
C ASP A 31 -3.06 17.17 -8.13
N VAL A 32 -3.33 17.94 -7.08
CA VAL A 32 -4.28 17.57 -6.02
C VAL A 32 -5.70 17.33 -6.52
N SER A 33 -6.06 17.85 -7.71
CA SER A 33 -7.38 17.62 -8.33
C SER A 33 -7.60 16.16 -8.74
N TYR A 34 -6.53 15.37 -8.87
CA TYR A 34 -6.59 13.94 -9.19
C TYR A 34 -6.74 13.05 -7.95
N ILE A 35 -6.47 13.57 -6.75
CA ILE A 35 -6.58 12.80 -5.50
C ILE A 35 -7.94 12.13 -5.33
N PRO A 36 -9.10 12.80 -5.57
CA PRO A 36 -10.41 12.16 -5.45
C PRO A 36 -10.69 11.05 -6.47
N LYS A 37 -9.87 10.96 -7.53
CA LYS A 37 -9.99 9.92 -8.57
C LYS A 37 -9.24 8.63 -8.22
N ILE A 38 -8.53 8.61 -7.07
CA ILE A 38 -7.74 7.48 -6.60
C ILE A 38 -8.56 6.69 -5.58
N ASN A 39 -8.81 5.42 -5.88
CA ASN A 39 -9.59 4.55 -5.00
C ASN A 39 -8.74 4.02 -3.84
N ILE A 40 -7.45 3.70 -4.10
CA ILE A 40 -6.52 3.18 -3.11
C ILE A 40 -5.17 3.88 -3.31
N LEU A 41 -4.67 4.53 -2.28
CA LEU A 41 -3.37 5.16 -2.27
C LEU A 41 -2.47 4.41 -1.28
N VAL A 42 -1.32 3.92 -1.76
CA VAL A 42 -0.35 3.18 -0.94
C VAL A 42 0.90 4.04 -0.78
N LEU A 43 1.33 4.22 0.46
CA LEU A 43 2.42 5.10 0.85
C LEU A 43 3.24 4.45 1.97
N ASN A 44 4.51 4.82 2.07
CA ASN A 44 5.26 4.69 3.30
C ASN A 44 5.13 5.95 4.18
N GLU A 45 5.74 5.97 5.37
CA GLU A 45 5.68 7.09 6.32
C GLU A 45 6.18 8.40 5.70
N VAL A 46 7.29 8.35 4.95
CA VAL A 46 7.92 9.52 4.32
C VAL A 46 7.02 10.09 3.23
N GLU A 47 6.48 9.23 2.40
CA GLU A 47 5.59 9.60 1.29
C GLU A 47 4.27 10.17 1.81
N ALA A 48 3.73 9.58 2.87
CA ALA A 48 2.53 10.07 3.53
C ALA A 48 2.74 11.49 4.10
N GLY A 49 3.85 11.70 4.77
CA GLY A 49 4.22 13.02 5.29
C GLY A 49 4.36 14.06 4.19
N PHE A 50 5.04 13.71 3.11
CA PHE A 50 5.22 14.59 1.95
C PHE A 50 3.88 15.02 1.33
N LEU A 51 2.98 14.07 1.02
CA LEU A 51 1.69 14.35 0.38
C LEU A 51 0.69 15.04 1.31
N ALA A 52 0.77 14.77 2.61
CA ALA A 52 -0.08 15.40 3.62
C ALA A 52 0.45 16.77 4.08
N GLY A 53 1.69 17.12 3.75
CA GLY A 53 2.34 18.33 4.18
C GLY A 53 2.55 18.40 5.70
N ILE A 54 2.99 17.28 6.31
CA ILE A 54 3.34 17.16 7.73
C ILE A 54 4.58 16.29 7.92
N GLN A 55 5.25 16.46 9.04
CA GLN A 55 6.29 15.54 9.46
C GLN A 55 5.67 14.29 10.08
N VAL A 56 6.15 13.11 9.72
CA VAL A 56 5.69 11.83 10.25
C VAL A 56 6.87 11.19 10.97
N GLU A 57 6.79 11.12 12.29
CA GLU A 57 7.83 10.53 13.14
C GLU A 57 7.37 9.24 13.81
N ASN A 58 6.05 9.04 13.85
CA ASN A 58 5.45 7.89 14.55
C ASN A 58 4.13 7.49 13.87
N GLU A 59 3.52 6.40 14.35
CA GLU A 59 2.26 5.88 13.80
C GLU A 59 1.10 6.87 13.92
N SER A 60 1.04 7.64 15.01
CA SER A 60 -0.01 8.65 15.19
C SER A 60 0.06 9.75 14.12
N ASP A 61 1.28 10.20 13.79
CA ASP A 61 1.47 11.19 12.72
C ASP A 61 1.10 10.61 11.35
N ALA A 62 1.44 9.32 11.12
CA ALA A 62 1.06 8.61 9.91
C ALA A 62 -0.47 8.53 9.77
N GLU A 63 -1.18 8.30 10.87
CA GLU A 63 -2.64 8.31 10.88
C GLU A 63 -3.22 9.71 10.56
N VAL A 64 -2.63 10.76 11.12
CA VAL A 64 -3.02 12.15 10.79
C VAL A 64 -2.77 12.44 9.30
N ALA A 65 -1.65 11.97 8.74
CA ALA A 65 -1.36 12.09 7.32
C ALA A 65 -2.41 11.37 6.47
N ALA A 66 -2.71 10.11 6.81
CA ALA A 66 -3.73 9.31 6.13
C ALA A 66 -5.10 9.98 6.17
N LYS A 67 -5.49 10.50 7.34
CA LYS A 67 -6.77 11.21 7.51
C LYS A 67 -6.87 12.41 6.59
N LYS A 68 -5.83 13.25 6.51
CA LYS A 68 -5.80 14.39 5.58
C LYS A 68 -6.01 13.98 4.12
N LEU A 69 -5.46 12.82 3.72
CA LEU A 69 -5.59 12.32 2.34
C LEU A 69 -6.98 11.74 2.08
N VAL A 70 -7.56 11.03 3.06
CA VAL A 70 -8.97 10.57 3.00
C VAL A 70 -9.92 11.77 2.93
N ASP A 71 -9.69 12.81 3.72
CA ASP A 71 -10.50 14.03 3.72
C ASP A 71 -10.40 14.79 2.38
N LYS A 72 -9.28 14.64 1.65
CA LYS A 72 -9.11 15.14 0.27
C LYS A 72 -9.81 14.27 -0.79
N GLY A 73 -10.41 13.16 -0.41
CA GLY A 73 -11.23 12.34 -1.30
C GLY A 73 -10.65 11.00 -1.73
N VAL A 74 -9.47 10.60 -1.23
CA VAL A 74 -8.97 9.23 -1.46
C VAL A 74 -9.91 8.22 -0.83
N GLY A 75 -10.28 7.17 -1.55
CA GLY A 75 -11.19 6.14 -1.03
C GLY A 75 -10.60 5.34 0.14
N LYS A 76 -9.36 4.87 -0.01
CA LYS A 76 -8.59 4.12 1.00
C LYS A 76 -7.15 4.59 0.97
N VAL A 77 -6.58 4.93 2.12
CA VAL A 77 -5.16 5.23 2.29
C VAL A 77 -4.51 4.10 3.07
N ILE A 78 -3.50 3.47 2.48
CA ILE A 78 -2.69 2.44 3.11
C ILE A 78 -1.34 3.05 3.44
N ILE A 79 -0.90 2.90 4.69
CA ILE A 79 0.44 3.29 5.09
C ILE A 79 1.19 2.06 5.58
N THR A 80 2.32 1.79 4.94
CA THR A 80 3.28 0.77 5.37
C THR A 80 4.27 1.39 6.35
N LEU A 81 4.50 0.71 7.48
CA LEU A 81 5.32 1.16 8.60
C LEU A 81 6.57 0.27 8.79
N GLY A 82 7.02 -0.36 7.71
CA GLY A 82 8.15 -1.28 7.73
C GLY A 82 7.94 -2.43 8.71
N SER A 83 8.86 -2.61 9.66
CA SER A 83 8.79 -3.67 10.66
C SER A 83 7.65 -3.53 11.68
N LYS A 84 6.95 -2.41 11.71
CA LYS A 84 5.79 -2.19 12.57
C LYS A 84 4.49 -2.70 11.94
N GLY A 85 4.48 -2.96 10.63
CA GLY A 85 3.30 -3.46 9.92
C GLY A 85 2.71 -2.46 8.95
N ALA A 86 1.39 -2.45 8.82
CA ALA A 86 0.66 -1.54 7.93
C ALA A 86 -0.75 -1.29 8.46
N PHE A 87 -1.35 -0.19 8.03
CA PHE A 87 -2.77 0.05 8.25
C PHE A 87 -3.43 0.61 6.99
N VAL A 88 -4.72 0.44 6.91
CA VAL A 88 -5.61 1.11 5.96
C VAL A 88 -6.57 2.01 6.70
N LEU A 89 -6.71 3.24 6.24
CA LEU A 89 -7.70 4.20 6.72
C LEU A 89 -8.69 4.51 5.60
N THR A 90 -9.97 4.45 5.96
CA THR A 90 -11.09 4.89 5.13
C THR A 90 -11.86 6.00 5.85
N LYS A 91 -12.97 6.47 5.28
CA LYS A 91 -13.87 7.41 5.99
C LYS A 91 -14.55 6.81 7.22
N THR A 92 -14.70 5.49 7.26
CA THR A 92 -15.53 4.80 8.25
C THR A 92 -14.76 3.88 9.18
N GLU A 93 -13.58 3.43 8.79
CA GLU A 93 -12.81 2.46 9.59
C GLU A 93 -11.30 2.63 9.43
N LYS A 94 -10.58 2.20 10.45
CA LYS A 94 -9.13 1.92 10.42
C LYS A 94 -8.91 0.45 10.71
N VAL A 95 -8.14 -0.20 9.86
CA VAL A 95 -7.72 -1.59 10.05
C VAL A 95 -6.19 -1.64 10.06
N SER A 96 -5.61 -2.22 11.09
CA SER A 96 -4.16 -2.35 11.23
C SER A 96 -3.75 -3.82 11.32
N VAL A 97 -2.56 -4.12 10.81
CA VAL A 97 -1.90 -5.42 10.95
C VAL A 97 -0.45 -5.22 11.37
N THR A 98 0.04 -6.08 12.23
CA THR A 98 1.46 -6.13 12.59
C THR A 98 2.26 -6.80 11.49
N SER A 99 3.55 -6.46 11.37
CA SER A 99 4.43 -7.16 10.44
C SER A 99 4.77 -8.56 10.96
N PHE A 100 5.10 -9.44 10.04
CA PHE A 100 5.69 -10.73 10.38
C PHE A 100 7.18 -10.56 10.70
N LYS A 101 7.64 -11.25 11.75
CA LYS A 101 9.07 -11.22 12.14
C LYS A 101 9.83 -12.17 11.23
N VAL A 102 10.68 -11.62 10.40
CA VAL A 102 11.57 -12.35 9.47
C VAL A 102 12.95 -11.73 9.49
N GLU A 103 13.95 -12.49 9.08
CA GLU A 103 15.30 -11.98 8.86
C GLU A 103 15.37 -11.38 7.44
N ALA A 104 15.45 -10.06 7.39
CA ALA A 104 15.50 -9.35 6.12
C ALA A 104 16.92 -9.43 5.51
N VAL A 105 16.97 -9.87 4.26
CA VAL A 105 18.19 -9.96 3.45
C VAL A 105 18.25 -8.81 2.44
N ASP A 106 17.14 -8.54 1.77
CA ASP A 106 17.02 -7.48 0.77
C ASP A 106 15.60 -6.91 0.78
N THR A 107 15.48 -5.62 1.00
CA THR A 107 14.17 -4.94 1.05
C THR A 107 13.72 -4.39 -0.32
N THR A 108 14.51 -4.64 -1.36
CA THR A 108 14.16 -4.24 -2.72
C THR A 108 12.83 -4.89 -3.14
N ALA A 109 11.96 -4.08 -3.73
CA ALA A 109 10.63 -4.48 -4.18
C ALA A 109 9.64 -4.98 -3.10
N ALA A 110 9.94 -4.84 -1.80
CA ALA A 110 8.98 -5.19 -0.74
C ALA A 110 7.65 -4.42 -0.89
N GLY A 111 7.73 -3.12 -1.18
CA GLY A 111 6.56 -2.27 -1.45
C GLY A 111 5.79 -2.69 -2.70
N ASP A 112 6.49 -3.06 -3.77
CA ASP A 112 5.87 -3.54 -5.01
C ASP A 112 5.15 -4.87 -4.80
N THR A 113 5.79 -5.79 -4.07
CA THR A 113 5.22 -7.09 -3.69
C THR A 113 3.97 -6.90 -2.82
N PHE A 114 4.05 -5.99 -1.83
CA PHE A 114 2.90 -5.62 -1.01
C PHE A 114 1.74 -5.09 -1.86
N CYS A 115 2.00 -4.12 -2.74
CA CYS A 115 0.99 -3.51 -3.60
C CYS A 115 0.33 -4.54 -4.52
N GLY A 116 1.12 -5.36 -5.22
CA GLY A 116 0.61 -6.40 -6.10
C GLY A 116 -0.27 -7.41 -5.36
N SER A 117 0.20 -7.88 -4.21
CA SER A 117 -0.54 -8.86 -3.39
C SER A 117 -1.81 -8.27 -2.79
N PHE A 118 -1.78 -6.99 -2.34
CA PHE A 118 -2.98 -6.31 -1.86
C PHE A 118 -4.03 -6.16 -2.96
N ALA A 119 -3.61 -5.79 -4.17
CA ALA A 119 -4.51 -5.65 -5.32
C ALA A 119 -5.20 -6.99 -5.65
N VAL A 120 -4.44 -8.09 -5.68
CA VAL A 120 -4.98 -9.44 -5.90
C VAL A 120 -6.00 -9.78 -4.82
N ALA A 121 -5.67 -9.58 -3.55
CA ALA A 121 -6.56 -9.90 -2.43
C ALA A 121 -7.88 -9.12 -2.49
N ILE A 122 -7.84 -7.83 -2.88
CA ILE A 122 -9.06 -7.01 -3.05
C ILE A 122 -9.91 -7.51 -4.22
N VAL A 123 -9.29 -7.85 -5.34
CA VAL A 123 -10.03 -8.40 -6.51
C VAL A 123 -10.68 -9.74 -6.18
N GLU A 124 -10.05 -10.55 -5.33
CA GLU A 124 -10.61 -11.80 -4.82
C GLU A 124 -11.71 -11.62 -3.77
N GLY A 125 -12.03 -10.38 -3.39
CA GLY A 125 -13.10 -10.07 -2.45
C GLY A 125 -12.73 -10.29 -0.97
N LYS A 126 -11.44 -10.37 -0.63
CA LYS A 126 -11.00 -10.46 0.76
C LYS A 126 -11.40 -9.21 1.55
N SER A 127 -11.61 -9.36 2.86
CA SER A 127 -11.77 -8.22 3.77
C SER A 127 -10.51 -7.33 3.77
N LEU A 128 -10.62 -6.06 4.18
CA LEU A 128 -9.45 -5.18 4.28
C LEU A 128 -8.38 -5.76 5.21
N LYS A 129 -8.79 -6.40 6.29
CA LYS A 129 -7.87 -7.05 7.22
C LYS A 129 -7.12 -8.20 6.57
N ASP A 130 -7.85 -9.11 5.91
CA ASP A 130 -7.24 -10.27 5.25
C ASP A 130 -6.35 -9.85 4.07
N ALA A 131 -6.76 -8.81 3.34
CA ALA A 131 -5.95 -8.26 2.25
C ALA A 131 -4.64 -7.63 2.75
N LEU A 132 -4.68 -6.89 3.88
CA LEU A 132 -3.47 -6.36 4.52
C LEU A 132 -2.57 -7.48 5.04
N GLN A 133 -3.14 -8.51 5.68
CA GLN A 133 -2.37 -9.66 6.17
C GLN A 133 -1.71 -10.41 5.01
N PHE A 134 -2.44 -10.67 3.93
CA PHE A 134 -1.93 -11.32 2.73
C PHE A 134 -0.79 -10.53 2.10
N ALA A 135 -0.96 -9.22 1.93
CA ALA A 135 0.07 -8.35 1.38
C ALA A 135 1.31 -8.25 2.28
N SER A 136 1.10 -8.18 3.60
CA SER A 136 2.20 -8.15 4.58
C SER A 136 2.98 -9.47 4.61
N ALA A 137 2.32 -10.60 4.49
CA ALA A 137 2.97 -11.92 4.37
C ALA A 137 3.81 -12.01 3.10
N ALA A 138 3.26 -11.59 1.97
CA ALA A 138 3.99 -11.55 0.70
C ALA A 138 5.24 -10.66 0.78
N ALA A 139 5.13 -9.47 1.34
CA ALA A 139 6.26 -8.57 1.57
C ALA A 139 7.29 -9.18 2.54
N ALA A 140 6.85 -9.82 3.62
CA ALA A 140 7.73 -10.49 4.57
C ALA A 140 8.53 -11.62 3.91
N ILE A 141 7.91 -12.43 3.07
CA ILE A 141 8.63 -13.46 2.29
C ILE A 141 9.63 -12.80 1.33
N SER A 142 9.22 -11.74 0.62
CA SER A 142 10.08 -11.12 -0.38
C SER A 142 11.37 -10.56 0.22
N VAL A 143 11.32 -9.95 1.40
CA VAL A 143 12.52 -9.38 2.04
C VAL A 143 13.53 -10.44 2.52
N THR A 144 13.16 -11.71 2.58
CA THR A 144 14.10 -12.81 2.87
C THR A 144 14.91 -13.28 1.65
N ARG A 145 14.66 -12.69 0.48
CA ARG A 145 15.24 -13.11 -0.80
C ARG A 145 15.95 -11.95 -1.49
N ILE A 146 17.01 -12.24 -2.23
CA ILE A 146 17.75 -11.24 -2.99
C ILE A 146 17.03 -10.92 -4.31
N GLY A 147 17.00 -9.63 -4.66
CA GLY A 147 16.51 -9.10 -5.92
C GLY A 147 15.06 -8.66 -5.93
N ALA A 148 14.64 -8.03 -7.00
CA ALA A 148 13.29 -7.49 -7.14
C ALA A 148 12.28 -8.58 -7.58
N GLN A 149 12.18 -8.83 -8.88
CA GLN A 149 11.23 -9.83 -9.40
C GLN A 149 11.45 -11.25 -8.85
N PRO A 150 12.69 -11.75 -8.69
CA PRO A 150 12.91 -13.10 -8.14
C PRO A 150 12.49 -13.25 -6.67
N SER A 151 12.39 -12.16 -5.91
CA SER A 151 12.00 -12.20 -4.50
C SER A 151 10.49 -12.37 -4.31
N ALA A 152 9.67 -12.00 -5.30
CA ALA A 152 8.22 -12.09 -5.20
C ALA A 152 7.76 -13.55 -4.99
N PRO A 153 6.99 -13.83 -3.92
CA PRO A 153 6.53 -15.17 -3.63
C PRO A 153 5.40 -15.59 -4.56
N LYS A 154 5.26 -16.90 -4.74
CA LYS A 154 4.08 -17.50 -5.35
C LYS A 154 2.91 -17.52 -4.36
N ARG A 155 1.71 -17.68 -4.87
CA ARG A 155 0.48 -17.74 -4.08
C ARG A 155 0.54 -18.79 -2.99
N GLU A 156 0.95 -20.00 -3.33
CA GLU A 156 1.00 -21.14 -2.42
C GLU A 156 1.98 -20.89 -1.27
N GLU A 157 3.06 -20.13 -1.52
CA GLU A 157 4.03 -19.77 -0.48
C GLU A 157 3.44 -18.79 0.53
N ILE A 158 2.61 -17.83 0.04
CA ILE A 158 1.95 -16.84 0.91
C ILE A 158 0.90 -17.56 1.78
N ASP A 159 0.09 -18.43 1.18
CA ASP A 159 -0.96 -19.15 1.89
C ASP A 159 -0.35 -20.07 2.97
N ALA A 160 0.69 -20.84 2.65
CA ALA A 160 1.41 -21.68 3.62
C ALA A 160 2.09 -20.85 4.73
N PHE A 161 2.62 -19.69 4.40
CA PHE A 161 3.22 -18.78 5.39
C PHE A 161 2.17 -18.27 6.38
N LEU A 162 1.00 -17.86 5.90
CA LEU A 162 -0.10 -17.41 6.74
C LEU A 162 -0.62 -18.53 7.65
N GLU A 163 -0.76 -19.75 7.15
CA GLU A 163 -1.17 -20.90 7.95
C GLU A 163 -0.20 -21.17 9.11
N SER A 164 1.10 -21.05 8.87
CA SER A 164 2.14 -21.28 9.90
C SER A 164 2.25 -20.16 10.94
N HIS A 165 1.62 -18.99 10.72
CA HIS A 165 1.66 -17.81 11.60
C HIS A 165 0.28 -17.38 12.12
N SER A 166 -0.73 -18.26 12.00
CA SER A 166 -2.11 -18.05 12.48
C SER A 166 -2.27 -18.28 13.97
#